data_46dbe63f44105c9c6f3c4aa68ee70c3f
#
_entry.id   46dbe63f44105c9c6f3c4aa68ee70c3f
#
_cell.length_a   1.000
_cell.length_b   1.000
_cell.length_c   1.000
_cell.angle_alpha   90.00
_cell.angle_beta   90.00
_cell.angle_gamma   90.00
#
_symmetry.space_group_name_H-M   'P 1'
#
loop_
_entity.id
_entity.type
_entity.pdbx_description
1 polymer ?
#
loop_
_entity_poly.entity_id
_entity_poly.type
_entity_poly.pdbx_seq_one_letter_code
_entity_poly.pdbx_strand_id
1 'polypeptide(L)' 'MICIKAKIPKEIFDIDDELKAIYHSSDSVCIWVFETRDDRNRFMEETVGMMKDEREAYFEANFKMN' A
#
# COMPACT_ATOMS: atom_id res chain seq x y z
N MET A 1 -4.96 -1.01 -4.11
CA MET A 1 -4.85 0.11 -3.16
C MET A 1 -6.20 0.44 -2.56
N ILE A 2 -6.21 0.70 -1.28
CA ILE A 2 -7.40 1.18 -0.59
C ILE A 2 -7.07 2.54 0.01
N CYS A 3 -7.82 3.57 -0.37
CA CYS A 3 -7.64 4.92 0.18
C CYS A 3 -8.79 5.23 1.14
N ILE A 4 -8.45 5.59 2.35
CA ILE A 4 -9.39 5.73 3.45
C ILE A 4 -9.34 7.15 3.99
N LYS A 5 -10.51 7.80 4.08
CA LYS A 5 -10.61 9.18 4.57
C LYS A 5 -11.05 9.26 6.04
N ALA A 6 -11.45 8.14 6.61
CA ALA A 6 -11.96 8.07 7.98
C ALA A 6 -11.30 6.91 8.71
N LYS A 7 -12.08 5.94 9.18
CA LYS A 7 -11.55 4.79 9.91
C LYS A 7 -11.07 3.69 8.98
N ILE A 8 -9.96 3.07 9.32
CA ILE A 8 -9.46 1.91 8.59
C ILE A 8 -10.42 0.73 8.85
N PRO A 9 -10.92 0.06 7.80
CA PRO A 9 -11.75 -1.14 8.00
C PRO A 9 -11.03 -2.19 8.82
N LYS A 10 -11.77 -2.92 9.64
CA LYS A 10 -11.18 -3.90 10.54
C LYS A 10 -10.40 -4.98 9.79
N GLU A 11 -10.90 -5.42 8.65
CA GLU A 11 -10.23 -6.44 7.84
C GLU A 11 -8.81 -6.01 7.45
N ILE A 12 -8.64 -4.72 7.13
CA ILE A 12 -7.34 -4.16 6.78
C ILE A 12 -6.50 -3.93 8.03
N PHE A 13 -7.12 -3.44 9.10
CA PHE A 13 -6.43 -3.19 10.35
C PHE A 13 -5.84 -4.47 10.94
N ASP A 14 -6.54 -5.60 10.81
CA ASP A 14 -6.11 -6.87 11.35
C ASP A 14 -4.99 -7.54 10.54
N ILE A 15 -4.69 -7.05 9.35
CA ILE A 15 -3.58 -7.57 8.56
C ILE A 15 -2.27 -7.16 9.23
N ASP A 16 -1.29 -8.09 9.24
CA ASP A 16 0.02 -7.85 9.83
C ASP A 16 0.66 -6.61 9.21
N ASP A 17 1.19 -5.73 10.05
CA ASP A 17 1.86 -4.51 9.59
C ASP A 17 3.03 -4.79 8.65
N GLU A 18 3.68 -5.94 8.79
CA GLU A 18 4.77 -6.32 7.91
C GLU A 18 4.33 -6.58 6.47
N LEU A 19 3.03 -6.78 6.26
CA LEU A 19 2.45 -7.05 4.94
C LEU A 19 1.73 -5.86 4.35
N LYS A 20 1.77 -4.71 5.02
CA LYS A 20 1.09 -3.49 4.58
C LYS A 20 2.09 -2.39 4.26
N ALA A 21 1.85 -1.67 3.16
CA ALA A 21 2.52 -0.42 2.87
C ALA A 21 1.49 0.70 3.01
N ILE A 22 1.80 1.70 3.83
CA ILE A 22 0.87 2.78 4.17
C ILE A 22 1.44 4.10 3.67
N TYR A 23 0.63 4.85 2.94
CA TYR A 23 1.01 6.16 2.44
C TYR A 23 -0.03 7.20 2.90
N HIS A 24 0.44 8.20 3.62
CA HIS A 24 -0.40 9.30 4.07
C HIS A 24 -0.39 10.42 3.04
N SER A 25 -1.55 10.71 2.47
CA SER A 25 -1.71 11.87 1.61
C SER A 25 -2.42 12.99 2.37
N SER A 26 -2.64 14.12 1.71
CA SER A 26 -3.24 15.28 2.36
C SER A 26 -4.68 15.05 2.82
N ASP A 27 -5.39 14.13 2.17
CA ASP A 27 -6.82 13.92 2.42
C ASP A 27 -7.19 12.47 2.70
N SER A 28 -6.23 11.54 2.66
CA SER A 28 -6.55 10.12 2.86
C SER A 28 -5.31 9.34 3.24
N VAL A 29 -5.54 8.09 3.67
CA VAL A 29 -4.48 7.11 3.92
C VAL A 29 -4.67 5.99 2.91
N CYS A 30 -3.64 5.72 2.12
CA CYS A 30 -3.68 4.67 1.10
C CYS A 30 -2.88 3.47 1.57
N ILE A 31 -3.44 2.27 1.42
CA ILE A 31 -2.85 1.05 1.94
C ILE A 31 -2.74 0.01 0.81
N TRP A 32 -1.55 -0.56 0.66
CA TRP A 32 -1.30 -1.69 -0.22
C TRP A 32 -0.99 -2.91 0.62
N VAL A 33 -1.57 -4.06 0.25
CA VAL A 33 -1.39 -5.32 0.97
C VAL A 33 -0.62 -6.29 0.10
N PHE A 34 0.34 -7.00 0.70
CA PHE A 34 1.22 -7.93 0.01
C PHE A 34 1.15 -9.32 0.64
N GLU A 35 1.54 -10.33 -0.12
CA GLU A 35 1.55 -11.71 0.38
C GLU A 35 2.76 -12.00 1.23
N THR A 36 3.88 -11.29 0.99
CA THR A 36 5.12 -11.51 1.73
C THR A 36 5.72 -10.17 2.19
N ARG A 37 6.51 -10.24 3.25
CA ARG A 37 7.23 -9.08 3.74
C ARG A 37 8.26 -8.59 2.71
N ASP A 38 8.90 -9.50 2.00
CA ASP A 38 9.88 -9.13 0.99
C ASP A 38 9.25 -8.29 -0.12
N ASP A 39 8.07 -8.68 -0.59
CA ASP A 39 7.35 -7.90 -1.59
C ASP A 39 6.99 -6.51 -1.06
N ARG A 40 6.50 -6.42 0.16
CA ARG A 40 6.18 -5.14 0.78
C ARG A 40 7.42 -4.26 0.89
N ASN A 41 8.53 -4.81 1.34
CA ASN A 41 9.77 -4.06 1.48
C ASN A 41 10.28 -3.57 0.13
N ARG A 42 10.22 -4.43 -0.89
CA ARG A 42 10.64 -4.04 -2.25
C ARG A 42 9.77 -2.91 -2.79
N PHE A 43 8.46 -3.00 -2.59
CA PHE A 43 7.55 -1.92 -3.01
C PHE A 43 7.93 -0.60 -2.33
N MET A 44 8.15 -0.63 -1.02
CA MET A 44 8.50 0.58 -0.28
C MET A 44 9.80 1.19 -0.80
N GLU A 45 10.80 0.37 -1.08
CA GLU A 45 12.10 0.84 -1.58
C GLU A 45 11.99 1.42 -2.98
N GLU A 46 11.25 0.74 -3.85
CA GLU A 46 11.17 1.13 -5.26
C GLU A 46 10.24 2.32 -5.51
N THR A 47 9.38 2.64 -4.56
CA THR A 47 8.45 3.76 -4.70
C THR A 47 8.83 4.97 -3.86
N VAL A 48 10.04 5.01 -3.32
CA VAL A 48 10.51 6.17 -2.57
C VAL A 48 10.41 7.42 -3.44
N GLY A 49 9.77 8.46 -2.89
CA GLY A 49 9.59 9.72 -3.62
C GLY A 49 8.39 9.78 -4.53
N MET A 50 7.69 8.67 -4.73
CA MET A 50 6.49 8.66 -5.58
C MET A 50 5.26 9.15 -4.82
N MET A 51 4.35 9.80 -5.54
CA MET A 51 3.04 10.16 -5.02
C MET A 51 2.10 8.96 -5.10
N LYS A 52 0.91 9.06 -4.50
CA LYS A 52 -0.01 7.93 -4.41
C LYS A 52 -0.39 7.33 -5.76
N ASP A 53 -0.62 8.17 -6.76
CA ASP A 53 -1.03 7.68 -8.08
C ASP A 53 0.10 6.94 -8.77
N GLU A 54 1.34 7.40 -8.60
CA GLU A 54 2.51 6.74 -9.13
C GLU A 54 2.74 5.40 -8.44
N ARG A 55 2.55 5.36 -7.11
CA ARG A 55 2.68 4.13 -6.34
C ARG A 55 1.64 3.09 -6.78
N GLU A 56 0.40 3.53 -7.02
CA GLU A 56 -0.66 2.63 -7.47
C GLU A 56 -0.34 2.08 -8.85
N ALA A 57 0.12 2.91 -9.77
CA ALA A 57 0.50 2.46 -11.10
C ALA A 57 1.64 1.42 -11.03
N TYR A 58 2.62 1.67 -10.18
CA TYR A 58 3.72 0.73 -9.97
C TYR A 58 3.23 -0.59 -9.37
N PHE A 59 2.36 -0.52 -8.38
CA PHE A 59 1.78 -1.70 -7.76
C PHE A 59 1.01 -2.55 -8.77
N GLU A 60 0.16 -1.90 -9.56
CA GLU A 60 -0.64 -2.59 -10.60
C GLU A 60 0.25 -3.29 -11.61
N ALA A 61 1.38 -2.66 -11.99
CA ALA A 61 2.27 -3.21 -13.00
C ALA A 61 3.14 -4.34 -12.48
N ASN A 62 3.49 -4.35 -11.19
CA ASN A 62 4.56 -5.23 -10.69
C ASN A 62 4.14 -6.19 -9.58
N PHE A 63 3.05 -5.91 -8.87
CA PHE A 63 2.68 -6.69 -7.68
C PHE A 63 1.27 -7.24 -7.72
N LYS A 64 0.40 -6.70 -8.56
CA LYS A 64 -0.97 -7.17 -8.61
C LYS A 64 -1.03 -8.56 -9.24
N MET A 65 -1.64 -9.48 -8.52
CA MET A 65 -1.88 -10.84 -9.01
C MET A 65 -3.24 -10.90 -9.69
N ASN A 66 -3.29 -11.48 -10.84
CA ASN A 66 -4.55 -11.70 -11.56
C ASN A 66 -5.07 -13.11 -11.32
#